data_8e0f177c8bdc6468a63c645ba7253372
#
_entry.id   8e0f177c8bdc6468a63c645ba7253372
#
_cell.length_a   1.000
_cell.length_b   1.000
_cell.length_c   1.000
_cell.angle_alpha   90.00
_cell.angle_beta   90.00
_cell.angle_gamma   90.00
#
_symmetry.space_group_name_H-M   'P 1'
#
loop_
_entity.id
_entity.type
_entity.pdbx_description
1 polymer ?
#
loop_
_entity_poly.entity_id
_entity_poly.type
_entity_poly.pdbx_seq_one_letter_code
_entity_poly.pdbx_strand_id
1 'polypeptide(L)'
;MEITEKAKKFAIMAHFGQVRKSEKDKPMIIHPIDVAYILKKYGFDDNVVAAGYLHDVIEDTKYTKNDIYNNFGEDILSLVMGDTEKDKSLSWEERKEITIEEVKKLDLRHKAIVCADKISNLEDLIICFVKFGKKDFSCFKRGYEKQKWYYESIYESLIYNEDENIPMFVFLKDLIDEAFTLEENNFVKDEIFKGKQREYKKLKNLHFRKVELMKLKRLFDLPTYVIEFTGTPRTGKTTLIN
;
A
#
# COMPACT_ATOMS: atom_id res chain seq x y z
N MET A 1 -18.83 10.74 -18.48
CA MET A 1 -18.07 10.65 -17.21
C MET A 1 -16.92 9.71 -17.46
N GLU A 2 -15.72 10.15 -17.19
CA GLU A 2 -14.51 9.34 -17.37
C GLU A 2 -14.61 8.05 -16.54
N ILE A 3 -14.05 6.96 -17.05
CA ILE A 3 -14.17 5.63 -16.42
C ILE A 3 -13.55 5.60 -15.03
N THR A 4 -12.44 6.28 -14.84
CA THR A 4 -11.75 6.43 -13.57
C THR A 4 -12.58 7.17 -12.51
N GLU A 5 -13.28 8.25 -12.92
CA GLU A 5 -14.17 8.99 -12.02
C GLU A 5 -15.41 8.17 -11.66
N LYS A 6 -15.93 7.38 -12.60
CA LYS A 6 -17.04 6.44 -12.34
C LYS A 6 -16.62 5.37 -11.34
N ALA A 7 -15.41 4.78 -11.51
CA ALA A 7 -14.88 3.77 -10.63
C ALA A 7 -14.63 4.32 -9.21
N LYS A 8 -14.06 5.53 -9.11
CA LYS A 8 -13.86 6.22 -7.83
C LYS A 8 -15.16 6.42 -7.07
N LYS A 9 -16.21 6.94 -7.72
CA LYS A 9 -17.54 7.14 -7.10
C LYS A 9 -18.16 5.82 -6.66
N PHE A 10 -18.04 4.78 -7.47
CA PHE A 10 -18.53 3.44 -7.15
C PHE A 10 -17.83 2.87 -5.91
N ALA A 11 -16.50 2.94 -5.86
CA ALA A 11 -15.70 2.49 -4.72
C ALA A 11 -16.05 3.25 -3.42
N ILE A 12 -16.23 4.59 -3.50
CA ILE A 12 -16.68 5.41 -2.37
C ILE A 12 -18.01 4.91 -1.80
N MET A 13 -18.99 4.63 -2.68
CA MET A 13 -20.29 4.09 -2.27
C MET A 13 -20.17 2.66 -1.71
N ALA A 14 -19.36 1.82 -2.34
CA ALA A 14 -19.18 0.43 -1.96
C ALA A 14 -18.57 0.29 -0.56
N HIS A 15 -17.54 1.08 -0.25
CA HIS A 15 -16.83 1.07 1.03
C HIS A 15 -17.39 2.07 2.07
N PHE A 16 -18.58 2.63 1.81
CA PHE A 16 -19.15 3.61 2.73
C PHE A 16 -19.35 3.02 4.14
N GLY A 17 -18.83 3.73 5.15
CA GLY A 17 -18.88 3.33 6.56
C GLY A 17 -17.87 2.26 6.97
N GLN A 18 -17.07 1.72 6.04
CA GLN A 18 -16.00 0.79 6.39
C GLN A 18 -14.74 1.52 6.85
N VAL A 19 -13.99 0.90 7.77
CA VAL A 19 -12.72 1.40 8.29
C VAL A 19 -11.60 0.39 8.06
N ARG A 20 -10.37 0.86 7.99
CA ARG A 20 -9.17 0.01 7.85
C ARG A 20 -9.00 -0.87 9.09
N LYS A 21 -8.62 -2.15 8.86
CA LYS A 21 -8.34 -3.10 9.97
C LYS A 21 -7.14 -2.68 10.81
N SER A 22 -6.17 -1.98 10.20
CA SER A 22 -4.95 -1.49 10.85
C SER A 22 -5.16 -0.21 11.69
N GLU A 23 -6.12 0.64 11.32
CA GLU A 23 -6.41 1.91 11.99
C GLU A 23 -7.93 2.14 12.00
N LYS A 24 -8.58 2.00 13.18
CA LYS A 24 -10.05 2.07 13.32
C LYS A 24 -10.67 3.42 12.94
N ASP A 25 -9.89 4.49 12.92
CA ASP A 25 -10.36 5.83 12.57
C ASP A 25 -10.12 6.19 11.10
N LYS A 26 -9.49 5.28 10.32
CA LYS A 26 -9.15 5.51 8.92
C LYS A 26 -10.19 4.89 8.00
N PRO A 27 -10.92 5.68 7.18
CA PRO A 27 -11.88 5.14 6.21
C PRO A 27 -11.21 4.15 5.24
N MET A 28 -11.89 3.04 4.93
CA MET A 28 -11.36 2.01 4.03
C MET A 28 -11.08 2.57 2.63
N ILE A 29 -11.90 3.48 2.14
CA ILE A 29 -11.78 4.05 0.79
C ILE A 29 -10.44 4.74 0.50
N ILE A 30 -9.70 5.16 1.53
CA ILE A 30 -8.37 5.77 1.38
C ILE A 30 -7.42 4.83 0.64
N HIS A 31 -7.47 3.52 0.92
CA HIS A 31 -6.62 2.54 0.29
C HIS A 31 -6.87 2.38 -1.23
N PRO A 32 -8.09 2.11 -1.72
CA PRO A 32 -8.37 2.09 -3.16
C PRO A 32 -8.00 3.40 -3.89
N ILE A 33 -8.19 4.55 -3.25
CA ILE A 33 -7.77 5.83 -3.82
C ILE A 33 -6.25 5.87 -3.97
N ASP A 34 -5.51 5.43 -2.97
CA ASP A 34 -4.04 5.41 -3.00
C ASP A 34 -3.51 4.43 -4.07
N VAL A 35 -4.08 3.23 -4.16
CA VAL A 35 -3.75 2.25 -5.21
C VAL A 35 -3.95 2.83 -6.61
N ALA A 36 -5.12 3.43 -6.88
CA ALA A 36 -5.40 4.05 -8.17
C ALA A 36 -4.46 5.23 -8.47
N TYR A 37 -4.09 6.02 -7.46
CA TYR A 37 -3.12 7.10 -7.63
C TYR A 37 -1.74 6.57 -7.99
N ILE A 38 -1.27 5.50 -7.33
CA ILE A 38 0.01 4.86 -7.64
C ILE A 38 0.02 4.41 -9.10
N LEU A 39 -1.02 3.70 -9.56
CA LEU A 39 -1.14 3.25 -10.94
C LEU A 39 -1.09 4.42 -11.94
N LYS A 40 -1.85 5.48 -11.69
CA LYS A 40 -1.84 6.68 -12.52
C LYS A 40 -0.46 7.36 -12.56
N LYS A 41 0.22 7.46 -11.42
CA LYS A 41 1.56 8.04 -11.31
C LYS A 41 2.60 7.31 -12.15
N TYR A 42 2.48 5.98 -12.24
CA TYR A 42 3.38 5.15 -13.07
C TYR A 42 2.92 4.99 -14.52
N GLY A 43 1.89 5.73 -14.95
CA GLY A 43 1.49 5.86 -16.35
C GLY A 43 0.64 4.72 -16.89
N PHE A 44 -0.01 3.92 -16.04
CA PHE A 44 -0.94 2.90 -16.48
C PHE A 44 -2.22 3.51 -17.06
N ASP A 45 -2.87 2.76 -17.96
CA ASP A 45 -4.09 3.20 -18.64
C ASP A 45 -5.29 3.35 -17.69
N ASP A 46 -6.33 4.05 -18.17
CA ASP A 46 -7.50 4.38 -17.37
C ASP A 46 -8.28 3.16 -16.87
N ASN A 47 -8.24 2.02 -17.59
CA ASN A 47 -8.91 0.80 -17.14
C ASN A 47 -8.15 0.16 -15.97
N VAL A 48 -6.81 0.16 -16.00
CA VAL A 48 -5.97 -0.30 -14.88
C VAL A 48 -6.17 0.60 -13.67
N VAL A 49 -6.21 1.93 -13.86
CA VAL A 49 -6.48 2.88 -12.77
C VAL A 49 -7.89 2.68 -12.20
N ALA A 50 -8.89 2.47 -13.05
CA ALA A 50 -10.26 2.17 -12.62
C ALA A 50 -10.33 0.86 -11.82
N ALA A 51 -9.62 -0.18 -12.28
CA ALA A 51 -9.53 -1.45 -11.54
C ALA A 51 -8.84 -1.26 -10.19
N GLY A 52 -7.84 -0.39 -10.09
CA GLY A 52 -7.22 -0.01 -8.81
C GLY A 52 -8.20 0.59 -7.80
N TYR A 53 -9.18 1.39 -8.23
CA TYR A 53 -10.28 1.83 -7.35
C TYR A 53 -11.20 0.70 -6.90
N LEU A 54 -11.33 -0.36 -7.70
CA LEU A 54 -12.34 -1.40 -7.54
C LEU A 54 -11.79 -2.72 -6.98
N HIS A 55 -10.47 -2.87 -6.81
CA HIS A 55 -9.82 -4.16 -6.53
C HIS A 55 -10.37 -4.87 -5.29
N ASP A 56 -10.68 -4.15 -4.22
CA ASP A 56 -11.22 -4.68 -2.96
C ASP A 56 -12.76 -4.77 -2.94
N VAL A 57 -13.47 -4.23 -3.95
CA VAL A 57 -14.93 -4.12 -3.91
C VAL A 57 -15.62 -5.47 -3.83
N ILE A 58 -15.18 -6.45 -4.63
CA ILE A 58 -15.78 -7.80 -4.64
C ILE A 58 -15.47 -8.55 -3.35
N GLU A 59 -14.28 -8.35 -2.78
CA GLU A 59 -13.87 -9.06 -1.58
C GLU A 59 -14.47 -8.54 -0.28
N ASP A 60 -14.55 -7.23 -0.15
CA ASP A 60 -14.83 -6.57 1.12
C ASP A 60 -16.21 -5.90 1.17
N THR A 61 -17.03 -6.01 0.09
CA THR A 61 -18.36 -5.42 0.04
C THR A 61 -19.44 -6.41 -0.40
N LYS A 62 -20.66 -5.94 -0.51
CA LYS A 62 -21.81 -6.72 -1.03
C LYS A 62 -21.87 -6.82 -2.56
N TYR A 63 -21.06 -6.05 -3.27
CA TYR A 63 -21.08 -6.02 -4.72
C TYR A 63 -20.40 -7.26 -5.30
N THR A 64 -20.92 -7.71 -6.43
CA THR A 64 -20.56 -8.97 -7.09
C THR A 64 -19.78 -8.72 -8.38
N LYS A 65 -19.23 -9.79 -8.96
CA LYS A 65 -18.64 -9.77 -10.30
C LYS A 65 -19.61 -9.20 -11.35
N ASN A 66 -20.90 -9.54 -11.27
CA ASN A 66 -21.91 -9.04 -12.18
C ASN A 66 -22.08 -7.51 -12.05
N ASP A 67 -21.99 -6.97 -10.86
CA ASP A 67 -22.07 -5.52 -10.66
C ASP A 67 -20.89 -4.80 -11.31
N ILE A 68 -19.68 -5.35 -11.19
CA ILE A 68 -18.49 -4.80 -11.85
C ILE A 68 -18.62 -4.94 -13.37
N TYR A 69 -18.97 -6.11 -13.88
CA TYR A 69 -19.17 -6.34 -15.30
C TYR A 69 -20.19 -5.37 -15.93
N ASN A 70 -21.37 -5.24 -15.34
CA ASN A 70 -22.43 -4.40 -15.84
C ASN A 70 -22.11 -2.90 -15.83
N ASN A 71 -21.26 -2.47 -14.90
CA ASN A 71 -20.87 -1.07 -14.78
C ASN A 71 -19.63 -0.71 -15.56
N PHE A 72 -18.67 -1.63 -15.71
CA PHE A 72 -17.29 -1.33 -16.14
C PHE A 72 -16.80 -2.21 -17.29
N GLY A 73 -17.51 -3.28 -17.62
CA GLY A 73 -17.16 -4.19 -18.72
C GLY A 73 -16.14 -5.27 -18.34
N GLU A 74 -15.85 -6.13 -19.33
CA GLU A 74 -15.04 -7.34 -19.16
C GLU A 74 -13.59 -7.04 -18.79
N ASP A 75 -12.96 -6.05 -19.43
CA ASP A 75 -11.56 -5.73 -19.24
C ASP A 75 -11.27 -5.33 -17.77
N ILE A 76 -12.08 -4.40 -17.22
CA ILE A 76 -11.93 -3.99 -15.83
C ILE A 76 -12.31 -5.12 -14.86
N LEU A 77 -13.32 -5.92 -15.16
CA LEU A 77 -13.65 -7.10 -14.35
C LEU A 77 -12.47 -8.08 -14.30
N SER A 78 -11.86 -8.38 -15.46
CA SER A 78 -10.68 -9.26 -15.51
C SER A 78 -9.57 -8.74 -14.62
N LEU A 79 -9.24 -7.45 -14.72
CA LEU A 79 -8.20 -6.79 -13.91
C LEU A 79 -8.48 -6.88 -12.41
N VAL A 80 -9.72 -6.63 -11.98
CA VAL A 80 -10.14 -6.75 -10.57
C VAL A 80 -10.03 -8.20 -10.08
N MET A 81 -10.38 -9.16 -10.94
CA MET A 81 -10.32 -10.58 -10.58
C MET A 81 -8.90 -11.12 -10.41
N GLY A 82 -7.90 -10.47 -11.01
CA GLY A 82 -6.50 -10.87 -10.90
C GLY A 82 -5.91 -10.76 -9.49
N ASP A 83 -6.43 -9.84 -8.65
CA ASP A 83 -6.00 -9.65 -7.25
C ASP A 83 -6.99 -10.25 -6.23
N THR A 84 -8.10 -10.87 -6.67
CA THR A 84 -9.16 -11.37 -5.77
C THR A 84 -8.83 -12.73 -5.20
N GLU A 85 -8.74 -12.87 -3.87
CA GLU A 85 -8.57 -14.17 -3.19
C GLU A 85 -9.78 -15.09 -3.41
N LYS A 86 -9.54 -16.33 -3.87
CA LYS A 86 -10.59 -17.25 -4.31
C LYS A 86 -11.27 -18.02 -3.19
N ASP A 87 -10.55 -18.41 -2.15
CA ASP A 87 -11.06 -19.28 -1.07
C ASP A 87 -10.67 -18.77 0.32
N LYS A 88 -11.63 -18.17 1.00
CA LYS A 88 -11.45 -17.66 2.36
C LYS A 88 -11.53 -18.75 3.45
N SER A 89 -11.81 -20.02 3.10
CA SER A 89 -11.84 -21.15 4.05
C SER A 89 -10.44 -21.66 4.38
N LEU A 90 -9.46 -21.40 3.50
CA LEU A 90 -8.07 -21.81 3.66
C LEU A 90 -7.36 -20.99 4.74
N SER A 91 -6.28 -21.54 5.30
CA SER A 91 -5.39 -20.83 6.20
C SER A 91 -4.77 -19.60 5.49
N TRP A 92 -4.27 -18.64 6.26
CA TRP A 92 -3.62 -17.47 5.68
C TRP A 92 -2.41 -17.84 4.83
N GLU A 93 -1.62 -18.79 5.29
CA GLU A 93 -0.43 -19.29 4.62
C GLU A 93 -0.78 -19.91 3.26
N GLU A 94 -1.74 -20.83 3.22
CA GLU A 94 -2.19 -21.46 1.98
C GLU A 94 -2.72 -20.44 0.97
N ARG A 95 -3.51 -19.47 1.42
CA ARG A 95 -3.99 -18.40 0.54
C ARG A 95 -2.85 -17.58 -0.04
N LYS A 96 -1.81 -17.24 0.78
CA LYS A 96 -0.67 -16.47 0.30
C LYS A 96 0.22 -17.27 -0.67
N GLU A 97 0.41 -18.55 -0.44
CA GLU A 97 1.10 -19.44 -1.39
C GLU A 97 0.37 -19.51 -2.74
N ILE A 98 -0.97 -19.65 -2.73
CA ILE A 98 -1.78 -19.61 -3.95
C ILE A 98 -1.61 -18.25 -4.66
N THR A 99 -1.72 -17.15 -3.94
CA THR A 99 -1.55 -15.80 -4.53
C THR A 99 -0.18 -15.63 -5.18
N ILE A 100 0.90 -16.06 -4.50
CA ILE A 100 2.28 -16.01 -5.01
C ILE A 100 2.38 -16.76 -6.36
N GLU A 101 1.82 -17.96 -6.45
CA GLU A 101 1.88 -18.76 -7.69
C GLU A 101 0.96 -18.25 -8.80
N GLU A 102 -0.17 -17.63 -8.45
CA GLU A 102 -1.07 -17.04 -9.44
C GLU A 102 -0.51 -15.75 -10.03
N VAL A 103 0.09 -14.89 -9.22
CA VAL A 103 0.69 -13.62 -9.69
C VAL A 103 1.78 -13.85 -10.73
N LYS A 104 2.54 -14.93 -10.66
CA LYS A 104 3.54 -15.28 -11.68
C LYS A 104 2.95 -15.40 -13.09
N LYS A 105 1.68 -15.80 -13.20
CA LYS A 105 0.99 -16.08 -14.47
C LYS A 105 0.26 -14.87 -15.04
N LEU A 106 0.16 -13.79 -14.28
CA LEU A 106 -0.52 -12.56 -14.67
C LEU A 106 0.31 -11.77 -15.70
N ASP A 107 -0.37 -11.01 -16.54
CA ASP A 107 0.27 -10.00 -17.37
C ASP A 107 0.64 -8.74 -16.57
N LEU A 108 1.39 -7.83 -17.19
CA LEU A 108 1.88 -6.61 -16.56
C LEU A 108 0.76 -5.72 -16.01
N ARG A 109 -0.41 -5.65 -16.66
CA ARG A 109 -1.52 -4.80 -16.19
C ARG A 109 -2.10 -5.32 -14.88
N HIS A 110 -2.30 -6.63 -14.75
CA HIS A 110 -2.73 -7.28 -13.52
C HIS A 110 -1.66 -7.18 -12.42
N LYS A 111 -0.40 -7.48 -12.77
CA LYS A 111 0.75 -7.35 -11.85
C LYS A 111 0.90 -5.94 -11.30
N ALA A 112 0.61 -4.92 -12.10
CA ALA A 112 0.67 -3.54 -11.65
C ALA A 112 -0.34 -3.25 -10.53
N ILE A 113 -1.57 -3.78 -10.62
CA ILE A 113 -2.58 -3.61 -9.57
C ILE A 113 -2.11 -4.27 -8.27
N VAL A 114 -1.65 -5.53 -8.36
CA VAL A 114 -1.07 -6.22 -7.20
C VAL A 114 0.10 -5.45 -6.60
N CYS A 115 1.02 -4.94 -7.43
CA CYS A 115 2.16 -4.15 -6.97
C CYS A 115 1.70 -2.87 -6.26
N ALA A 116 0.74 -2.13 -6.82
CA ALA A 116 0.21 -0.91 -6.22
C ALA A 116 -0.48 -1.16 -4.87
N ASP A 117 -1.22 -2.27 -4.75
CA ASP A 117 -1.79 -2.72 -3.48
C ASP A 117 -0.68 -2.98 -2.45
N LYS A 118 0.36 -3.72 -2.84
CA LYS A 118 1.46 -4.04 -1.91
C LYS A 118 2.25 -2.79 -1.50
N ILE A 119 2.48 -1.84 -2.40
CA ILE A 119 3.09 -0.53 -2.06
C ILE A 119 2.24 0.18 -1.01
N SER A 120 0.93 0.35 -1.24
CA SER A 120 0.04 1.05 -0.33
C SER A 120 -0.03 0.38 1.06
N ASN A 121 -0.12 -0.95 1.08
CA ASN A 121 -0.16 -1.72 2.32
C ASN A 121 1.18 -1.69 3.07
N LEU A 122 2.31 -1.74 2.37
CA LEU A 122 3.64 -1.71 2.97
C LEU A 122 3.97 -0.33 3.55
N GLU A 123 3.53 0.75 2.90
CA GLU A 123 3.63 2.09 3.48
C GLU A 123 2.82 2.22 4.78
N ASP A 124 1.61 1.66 4.84
CA ASP A 124 0.82 1.61 6.09
C ASP A 124 1.54 0.79 7.17
N LEU A 125 2.19 -0.32 6.79
CA LEU A 125 2.99 -1.14 7.70
C LEU A 125 4.19 -0.37 8.27
N ILE A 126 4.95 0.33 7.41
CA ILE A 126 6.08 1.17 7.81
C ILE A 126 5.60 2.26 8.77
N ILE A 127 4.52 2.95 8.45
CA ILE A 127 3.93 3.98 9.32
C ILE A 127 3.55 3.39 10.68
N CYS A 128 2.97 2.20 10.71
CA CYS A 128 2.62 1.49 11.93
C CYS A 128 3.85 1.15 12.78
N PHE A 129 4.90 0.59 12.17
CA PHE A 129 6.16 0.28 12.88
C PHE A 129 6.77 1.49 13.54
N VAL A 130 6.55 2.67 12.99
CA VAL A 130 7.11 3.90 13.53
C VAL A 130 6.28 4.45 14.66
N LYS A 131 4.96 4.43 14.50
CA LYS A 131 4.06 4.93 15.55
C LYS A 131 4.12 4.07 16.81
N PHE A 132 4.12 2.75 16.66
CA PHE A 132 3.93 1.81 17.77
C PHE A 132 5.16 0.97 18.10
N GLY A 133 6.21 1.04 17.27
CA GLY A 133 7.39 0.19 17.37
C GLY A 133 7.15 -1.22 16.82
N LYS A 134 8.24 -1.90 16.46
CA LYS A 134 8.18 -3.23 15.82
C LYS A 134 7.70 -4.36 16.74
N LYS A 135 7.78 -4.16 18.05
CA LYS A 135 7.30 -5.16 19.03
C LYS A 135 5.78 -5.23 19.10
N ASP A 136 5.10 -4.17 18.68
CA ASP A 136 3.64 -4.12 18.64
C ASP A 136 3.14 -4.43 17.22
N PHE A 137 3.20 -5.72 16.87
CA PHE A 137 2.60 -6.25 15.64
C PHE A 137 1.05 -6.29 15.70
N SER A 138 0.43 -5.55 16.63
CA SER A 138 -1.03 -5.47 16.77
C SER A 138 -1.74 -5.02 15.50
N CYS A 139 -1.03 -4.26 14.64
CA CYS A 139 -1.54 -3.84 13.32
C CYS A 139 -1.68 -5.01 12.34
N PHE A 140 -0.93 -6.10 12.52
CA PHE A 140 -0.94 -7.25 11.63
C PHE A 140 -0.96 -8.56 12.43
N LYS A 141 -1.99 -9.37 12.19
CA LYS A 141 -2.24 -10.64 12.91
C LYS A 141 -1.17 -11.72 12.74
N ARG A 142 -0.23 -11.54 11.79
CA ARG A 142 0.85 -12.49 11.49
C ARG A 142 2.18 -11.82 11.76
N GLY A 143 3.02 -12.39 12.55
CA GLY A 143 4.29 -11.81 12.97
C GLY A 143 5.21 -11.36 11.83
N TYR A 144 6.28 -10.67 12.17
CA TYR A 144 7.25 -10.06 11.28
C TYR A 144 7.77 -11.02 10.21
N GLU A 145 8.23 -12.21 10.59
CA GLU A 145 8.83 -13.18 9.66
C GLU A 145 7.86 -13.62 8.56
N LYS A 146 6.58 -13.81 8.89
CA LYS A 146 5.57 -14.19 7.90
C LYS A 146 5.22 -13.04 6.96
N GLN A 147 5.24 -11.81 7.44
CA GLN A 147 5.05 -10.64 6.60
C GLN A 147 6.24 -10.44 5.66
N LYS A 148 7.48 -10.53 6.18
CA LYS A 148 8.70 -10.46 5.39
C LYS A 148 8.66 -11.50 4.26
N TRP A 149 8.46 -12.78 4.62
CA TRP A 149 8.35 -13.87 3.65
C TRP A 149 7.33 -13.57 2.56
N TYR A 150 6.14 -13.09 2.93
CA TYR A 150 5.09 -12.83 1.94
C TYR A 150 5.45 -11.69 0.99
N TYR A 151 5.96 -10.56 1.50
CA TYR A 151 6.33 -9.43 0.65
C TYR A 151 7.51 -9.75 -0.27
N GLU A 152 8.52 -10.45 0.22
CA GLU A 152 9.65 -10.92 -0.60
C GLU A 152 9.18 -11.89 -1.69
N SER A 153 8.36 -12.89 -1.34
CA SER A 153 7.86 -13.88 -2.30
C SER A 153 6.92 -13.27 -3.35
N ILE A 154 6.06 -12.31 -2.97
CA ILE A 154 5.18 -11.64 -3.93
C ILE A 154 5.98 -10.76 -4.89
N TYR A 155 7.05 -10.10 -4.42
CA TYR A 155 7.96 -9.34 -5.27
C TYR A 155 8.60 -10.23 -6.34
N GLU A 156 9.15 -11.38 -5.97
CA GLU A 156 9.70 -12.35 -6.91
C GLU A 156 8.67 -12.82 -7.96
N SER A 157 7.41 -12.93 -7.56
CA SER A 157 6.33 -13.28 -8.48
C SER A 157 5.97 -12.14 -9.44
N LEU A 158 6.05 -10.90 -8.98
CA LEU A 158 5.78 -9.72 -9.80
C LEU A 158 6.82 -9.53 -10.91
N ILE A 159 8.11 -9.75 -10.59
CA ILE A 159 9.20 -9.61 -11.58
C ILE A 159 9.37 -10.86 -12.47
N TYR A 160 8.67 -11.95 -12.17
CA TYR A 160 8.76 -13.17 -12.96
C TYR A 160 8.27 -12.91 -14.41
N ASN A 161 9.15 -13.12 -15.40
CA ASN A 161 8.95 -12.80 -16.82
C ASN A 161 8.69 -11.30 -17.14
N GLU A 162 9.08 -10.39 -16.25
CA GLU A 162 8.99 -8.95 -16.44
C GLU A 162 10.37 -8.30 -16.29
N ASP A 163 10.49 -7.03 -16.70
CA ASP A 163 11.69 -6.24 -16.44
C ASP A 163 11.68 -5.78 -14.94
N GLU A 164 12.65 -6.27 -14.17
CA GLU A 164 12.82 -5.87 -12.77
C GLU A 164 13.07 -4.36 -12.58
N ASN A 165 13.54 -3.67 -13.64
CA ASN A 165 13.80 -2.23 -13.61
C ASN A 165 12.54 -1.38 -13.86
N ILE A 166 11.35 -1.98 -14.00
CA ILE A 166 10.11 -1.21 -14.02
C ILE A 166 10.04 -0.35 -12.75
N PRO A 167 9.94 1.00 -12.89
CA PRO A 167 10.10 1.92 -11.75
C PRO A 167 9.20 1.64 -10.55
N MET A 168 8.03 1.05 -10.80
CA MET A 168 7.08 0.66 -9.75
C MET A 168 7.57 -0.57 -8.98
N PHE A 169 8.19 -1.54 -9.65
CA PHE A 169 8.77 -2.73 -9.02
C PHE A 169 10.01 -2.37 -8.20
N VAL A 170 10.89 -1.50 -8.75
CA VAL A 170 12.03 -0.95 -8.01
C VAL A 170 11.56 -0.26 -6.73
N PHE A 171 10.52 0.58 -6.81
CA PHE A 171 9.99 1.27 -5.64
C PHE A 171 9.42 0.30 -4.59
N LEU A 172 8.71 -0.76 -5.01
CA LEU A 172 8.24 -1.80 -4.09
C LEU A 172 9.41 -2.50 -3.40
N LYS A 173 10.49 -2.82 -4.14
CA LYS A 173 11.70 -3.45 -3.58
C LYS A 173 12.33 -2.57 -2.51
N ASP A 174 12.52 -1.27 -2.80
CA ASP A 174 13.06 -0.32 -1.85
C ASP A 174 12.23 -0.26 -0.55
N LEU A 175 10.89 -0.28 -0.68
CA LEU A 175 10.01 -0.31 0.50
C LEU A 175 10.12 -1.62 1.30
N ILE A 176 10.26 -2.77 0.62
CA ILE A 176 10.46 -4.08 1.28
C ILE A 176 11.77 -4.05 2.08
N ASP A 177 12.84 -3.60 1.44
CA ASP A 177 14.15 -3.50 2.08
C ASP A 177 14.09 -2.54 3.28
N GLU A 178 13.44 -1.40 3.14
CA GLU A 178 13.25 -0.47 4.25
C GLU A 178 12.44 -1.09 5.40
N ALA A 179 11.30 -1.71 5.10
CA ALA A 179 10.42 -2.26 6.13
C ALA A 179 11.07 -3.40 6.91
N PHE A 180 11.82 -4.26 6.21
CA PHE A 180 12.32 -5.51 6.79
C PHE A 180 13.81 -5.54 7.12
N THR A 181 14.62 -4.59 6.63
CA THR A 181 16.01 -4.41 7.07
C THR A 181 16.12 -3.64 8.39
N LEU A 182 15.13 -2.84 8.73
CA LEU A 182 15.10 -2.09 10.00
C LEU A 182 15.20 -2.97 11.25
N GLU A 183 15.07 -4.30 11.15
CA GLU A 183 15.22 -5.21 12.29
C GLU A 183 16.65 -5.70 12.53
N GLU A 184 17.42 -5.91 11.49
CA GLU A 184 18.79 -6.38 11.61
C GLU A 184 19.70 -5.35 12.29
N ASN A 185 19.29 -4.09 12.30
CA ASN A 185 19.92 -3.04 13.08
C ASN A 185 19.57 -3.09 14.59
N ASN A 186 19.58 -4.28 15.21
CA ASN A 186 19.83 -4.42 16.65
C ASN A 186 21.25 -3.88 17.07
N PHE A 187 21.82 -3.01 16.25
CA PHE A 187 23.06 -2.26 16.49
C PHE A 187 23.00 -1.31 17.69
N VAL A 188 21.89 -1.29 18.42
CA VAL A 188 21.71 -0.39 19.55
C VAL A 188 21.99 -1.10 20.89
N LYS A 189 22.78 -2.16 20.91
CA LYS A 189 23.28 -2.72 22.16
C LYS A 189 24.69 -2.24 22.56
N ASP A 190 25.39 -1.54 21.68
CA ASP A 190 26.73 -1.02 22.02
C ASP A 190 26.65 0.39 22.59
N GLU A 191 27.27 0.55 23.74
CA GLU A 191 27.33 1.80 24.51
C GLU A 191 27.97 2.99 23.78
N ILE A 192 28.68 2.75 22.69
CA ILE A 192 29.33 3.76 21.82
C ILE A 192 28.35 4.67 21.10
N PHE A 193 27.07 4.29 21.00
CA PHE A 193 26.07 4.98 20.16
C PHE A 193 25.09 5.91 20.89
N LYS A 194 25.22 6.11 22.20
CA LYS A 194 24.29 6.98 22.97
C LYS A 194 24.20 8.43 22.45
N GLY A 195 25.26 8.97 21.86
CA GLY A 195 25.26 10.29 21.23
C GLY A 195 24.59 10.34 19.85
N LYS A 196 24.77 9.28 19.03
CA LYS A 196 24.21 9.18 17.69
C LYS A 196 22.73 8.74 17.66
N GLN A 197 22.23 8.16 18.75
CA GLN A 197 20.82 7.76 18.88
C GLN A 197 19.84 8.94 18.71
N ARG A 198 20.18 10.14 19.21
CA ARG A 198 19.33 11.33 19.05
C ARG A 198 19.27 11.80 17.60
N GLU A 199 20.37 11.73 16.86
CA GLU A 199 20.41 12.13 15.43
C GLU A 199 19.73 11.08 14.55
N TYR A 200 19.98 9.79 14.81
CA TYR A 200 19.32 8.69 14.09
C TYR A 200 17.79 8.70 14.31
N LYS A 201 17.34 8.95 15.54
CA LYS A 201 15.91 9.10 15.84
C LYS A 201 15.30 10.32 15.16
N LYS A 202 16.06 11.41 14.99
CA LYS A 202 15.64 12.59 14.22
C LYS A 202 15.55 12.29 12.71
N LEU A 203 16.56 11.63 12.14
CA LEU A 203 16.61 11.24 10.74
C LEU A 203 15.51 10.23 10.39
N LYS A 204 15.31 9.25 11.26
CA LYS A 204 14.23 8.28 11.16
C LYS A 204 12.86 8.98 11.18
N ASN A 205 12.59 9.85 12.12
CA ASN A 205 11.35 10.63 12.18
C ASN A 205 11.15 11.54 10.96
N LEU A 206 12.22 12.09 10.36
CA LEU A 206 12.16 12.87 9.13
C LEU A 206 11.80 12.02 7.92
N HIS A 207 12.37 10.82 7.80
CA HIS A 207 12.07 9.91 6.71
C HIS A 207 10.60 9.44 6.75
N PHE A 208 10.09 9.13 7.92
CA PHE A 208 8.69 8.76 8.13
C PHE A 208 7.70 9.85 7.79
N ARG A 209 7.97 11.07 8.25
CA ARG A 209 7.18 12.24 7.86
C ARG A 209 7.18 12.40 6.34
N LYS A 210 8.28 12.04 5.67
CA LYS A 210 8.36 12.06 4.21
C LYS A 210 7.42 11.02 3.57
N VAL A 211 7.40 9.78 4.05
CA VAL A 211 6.50 8.72 3.54
C VAL A 211 5.03 9.08 3.83
N GLU A 212 4.71 9.50 5.04
CA GLU A 212 3.36 9.95 5.42
C GLU A 212 2.90 11.15 4.58
N LEU A 213 3.79 12.12 4.32
CA LEU A 213 3.51 13.26 3.46
C LEU A 213 3.33 12.89 2.00
N MET A 214 4.14 11.96 1.47
CA MET A 214 3.99 11.45 0.11
C MET A 214 2.63 10.76 -0.05
N LYS A 215 2.21 9.99 0.94
CA LYS A 215 0.90 9.32 0.94
C LYS A 215 -0.24 10.33 1.04
N LEU A 216 -0.16 11.32 1.92
CA LEU A 216 -1.14 12.40 2.03
C LEU A 216 -1.25 13.22 0.73
N LYS A 217 -0.12 13.55 0.11
CA LYS A 217 -0.12 14.24 -1.20
C LYS A 217 -0.87 13.45 -2.27
N ARG A 218 -0.66 12.13 -2.33
CA ARG A 218 -1.37 11.25 -3.26
C ARG A 218 -2.87 11.25 -3.04
N LEU A 219 -3.29 11.19 -1.76
CA LEU A 219 -4.71 11.11 -1.39
C LEU A 219 -5.49 12.39 -1.71
N PHE A 220 -4.86 13.54 -1.60
CA PHE A 220 -5.53 14.84 -1.76
C PHE A 220 -5.23 15.55 -3.09
N ASP A 221 -4.47 14.90 -3.99
CA ASP A 221 -4.09 15.47 -5.30
C ASP A 221 -3.49 16.88 -5.15
N LEU A 222 -2.76 17.09 -4.04
CA LEU A 222 -2.20 18.38 -3.69
C LEU A 222 -1.08 18.73 -4.68
N PRO A 223 -1.09 19.94 -5.27
CA PRO A 223 -0.01 20.41 -6.11
C PRO A 223 1.31 20.37 -5.32
N THR A 224 2.43 20.25 -6.05
CA THR A 224 3.79 20.11 -5.49
C THR A 224 4.23 21.40 -4.77
N TYR A 225 3.56 21.78 -3.70
CA TYR A 225 4.02 22.86 -2.84
C TYR A 225 4.92 22.30 -1.75
N VAL A 226 5.97 23.04 -1.42
CA VAL A 226 6.85 22.73 -0.30
C VAL A 226 6.02 22.83 0.98
N ILE A 227 5.88 21.72 1.68
CA ILE A 227 5.29 21.73 3.01
C ILE A 227 6.44 22.02 3.97
N GLU A 228 6.60 23.26 4.37
CA GLU A 228 7.49 23.62 5.46
C GLU A 228 6.82 23.35 6.81
N PHE A 229 7.46 22.52 7.61
CA PHE A 229 7.07 22.37 9.00
C PHE A 229 7.70 23.48 9.83
N THR A 230 7.00 24.59 9.96
CA THR A 230 7.37 25.64 10.90
C THR A 230 6.72 25.33 12.25
N GLY A 231 7.48 24.83 13.19
CA GLY A 231 7.05 24.62 14.57
C GLY A 231 8.23 24.50 15.50
N THR A 232 8.16 25.18 16.63
CA THR A 232 9.09 24.92 17.74
C THR A 232 8.93 23.49 18.22
N PRO A 233 9.98 22.83 18.72
CA PRO A 233 9.99 21.40 19.04
C PRO A 233 8.93 20.90 20.05
N ARG A 234 8.07 21.74 20.53
CA ARG A 234 7.10 21.45 21.62
C ARG A 234 5.62 21.60 21.26
N THR A 235 5.24 22.07 20.09
CA THR A 235 3.85 22.47 19.85
C THR A 235 3.04 21.63 18.87
N GLY A 236 3.65 20.69 18.15
CA GLY A 236 2.90 19.75 17.28
C GLY A 236 1.97 20.40 16.23
N LYS A 237 2.11 21.68 15.96
CA LYS A 237 1.24 22.40 15.02
C LYS A 237 1.76 22.25 13.59
N THR A 238 0.97 21.58 12.76
CA THR A 238 1.16 21.56 11.31
C THR A 238 0.33 22.69 10.71
N THR A 239 0.97 23.67 10.11
CA THR A 239 0.26 24.70 9.33
C THR A 239 0.37 24.31 7.86
N LEU A 240 -0.78 24.00 7.23
CA LEU A 240 -0.91 23.89 5.79
C LEU A 240 -0.96 25.32 5.23
N ILE A 241 0.03 25.68 4.43
CA ILE A 241 0.01 26.95 3.69
C ILE A 241 -0.36 26.61 2.24
N ASN A 242 -1.45 27.25 1.78
CA ASN A 242 -1.91 27.21 0.38
C ASN A 242 -0.98 28.03 -0.52
#